data_b690089c78d6af08af5ad5c448e4fa17
#
_entry.id   b690089c78d6af08af5ad5c448e4fa17
#
_cell.length_a   1.000
_cell.length_b   1.000
_cell.length_c   1.000
_cell.angle_alpha   90.00
_cell.angle_beta   90.00
_cell.angle_gamma   90.00
#
_symmetry.space_group_name_H-M   'P 1'
#
loop_
_entity.id
_entity.type
_entity.pdbx_description
1 polymer ?
#
loop_
_entity_poly.entity_id
_entity_poly.type
_entity_poly.pdbx_seq_one_letter_code
_entity_poly.pdbx_strand_id
1 'polypeptide(L)'
;MHGAPCTYKTQNLNMATVTIKDAVKTYPGNVQALHGISIEIEDGELIVMVGPSGCGKSTMLRMVAGLETVTSGDIHINGEWVNKKEPADRDIAMVFQNYALYPHMSVYQNMAYGLKNRKIPKDQIEQRVQDTAKILELEEFLKRKPKELSGGQRQRVAMGRAIVREPKVFLFDEPLSNLDAKLRVQMRLEIKRLQERLGVTTIYVTHDQVEAMTLGHRLLLMNEGRVEQIGTPLEVYEKPQTLFVAGFIGSPSMNLIPVRLDPSGNQVILGELLPLPLKNFENIVNGDSSVTLGMRPEHLEACETENALMFLQVELLEKLGADTVVYGSLDQTDTALTVRLSGIHPVDTGDRLPVTITPEHLHIFDSDTGNRLN
;
A
#
# COMPACT_ATOMS: atom_id res chain seq x y z
N MET A 1 0.32 23.76 35.74
CA MET A 1 1.12 22.64 36.27
C MET A 1 1.47 21.77 35.07
N HIS A 2 2.72 21.89 34.61
CA HIS A 2 3.21 21.18 33.42
C HIS A 2 3.47 19.72 33.82
N GLY A 3 2.65 18.81 33.28
CA GLY A 3 2.88 17.38 33.43
C GLY A 3 4.19 16.99 32.73
N ALA A 4 5.09 16.38 33.48
CA ALA A 4 6.33 15.83 32.95
C ALA A 4 6.01 14.83 31.82
N PRO A 5 6.78 14.80 30.71
CA PRO A 5 6.62 13.80 29.67
C PRO A 5 6.87 12.42 30.28
N CYS A 6 5.89 11.53 30.12
CA CYS A 6 6.03 10.12 30.47
C CYS A 6 7.14 9.54 29.60
N THR A 7 8.35 9.52 30.13
CA THR A 7 9.48 8.84 29.52
C THR A 7 9.21 7.34 29.64
N TYR A 8 8.59 6.74 28.62
CA TYR A 8 8.82 5.33 28.36
C TYR A 8 10.33 5.18 28.23
N LYS A 9 10.95 4.51 29.23
CA LYS A 9 12.31 4.01 29.03
C LYS A 9 12.23 3.18 27.76
N THR A 10 12.87 3.63 26.70
CA THR A 10 13.34 2.81 25.60
C THR A 10 14.28 1.77 26.20
N GLN A 11 13.72 0.75 26.89
CA GLN A 11 14.39 -0.52 26.99
C GLN A 11 14.62 -0.90 25.54
N ASN A 12 15.86 -1.21 25.17
CA ASN A 12 16.22 -1.80 23.88
C ASN A 12 15.23 -2.93 23.59
N LEU A 13 14.11 -2.60 22.97
CA LEU A 13 13.25 -3.57 22.32
C LEU A 13 14.18 -4.18 21.29
N ASN A 14 14.53 -5.45 21.45
CA ASN A 14 15.26 -6.23 20.48
C ASN A 14 14.39 -6.23 19.21
N MET A 15 14.58 -5.22 18.41
CA MET A 15 13.92 -5.02 17.13
C MET A 15 14.34 -6.18 16.24
N ALA A 16 13.54 -6.57 15.29
CA ALA A 16 13.79 -7.78 14.52
C ALA A 16 13.68 -7.50 13.02
N THR A 17 14.72 -7.85 12.29
CA THR A 17 14.65 -7.96 10.83
C THR A 17 13.76 -9.14 10.42
N VAL A 18 13.11 -9.04 9.26
CA VAL A 18 12.43 -10.17 8.63
C VAL A 18 13.01 -10.38 7.25
N THR A 19 13.58 -11.56 7.03
CA THR A 19 14.15 -11.94 5.74
C THR A 19 13.35 -13.10 5.15
N ILE A 20 12.89 -12.94 3.93
CA ILE A 20 12.19 -13.96 3.15
C ILE A 20 13.03 -14.23 1.92
N LYS A 21 13.34 -15.51 1.64
CA LYS A 21 14.19 -15.93 0.51
C LYS A 21 13.45 -16.97 -0.30
N ASP A 22 13.19 -16.66 -1.56
CA ASP A 22 12.60 -17.53 -2.57
C ASP A 22 11.35 -18.29 -2.08
N ALA A 23 10.51 -17.60 -1.29
CA ALA A 23 9.35 -18.21 -0.66
C ALA A 23 8.28 -18.59 -1.68
N VAL A 24 8.01 -19.87 -1.77
CA VAL A 24 6.98 -20.47 -2.64
C VAL A 24 5.87 -21.06 -1.80
N LYS A 25 4.63 -20.85 -2.24
CA LYS A 25 3.46 -21.53 -1.69
C LYS A 25 2.66 -22.18 -2.79
N THR A 26 2.48 -23.50 -2.68
CA THR A 26 1.58 -24.29 -3.52
C THR A 26 0.56 -24.98 -2.63
N TYR A 27 -0.72 -24.77 -2.93
CA TYR A 27 -1.86 -25.42 -2.26
C TYR A 27 -2.19 -26.78 -2.91
N PRO A 28 -2.99 -27.65 -2.24
CA PRO A 28 -3.52 -28.85 -2.83
C PRO A 28 -4.20 -28.57 -4.19
N GLY A 29 -4.04 -29.47 -5.16
CA GLY A 29 -4.50 -29.24 -6.53
C GLY A 29 -3.52 -28.48 -7.41
N ASN A 30 -2.28 -28.33 -6.99
CA ASN A 30 -1.18 -27.67 -7.73
C ASN A 30 -1.43 -26.18 -7.99
N VAL A 31 -2.21 -25.53 -7.12
CA VAL A 31 -2.47 -24.08 -7.18
C VAL A 31 -1.33 -23.34 -6.52
N GLN A 32 -0.44 -22.75 -7.31
CA GLN A 32 0.69 -21.96 -6.82
C GLN A 32 0.25 -20.54 -6.54
N ALA A 33 0.29 -20.12 -5.27
CA ALA A 33 -0.12 -18.81 -4.82
C ALA A 33 1.04 -17.81 -4.68
N LEU A 34 2.28 -18.31 -4.49
CA LEU A 34 3.50 -17.49 -4.43
C LEU A 34 4.61 -18.14 -5.26
N HIS A 35 5.32 -17.33 -6.03
CA HIS A 35 6.26 -17.78 -7.07
C HIS A 35 7.72 -17.43 -6.77
N GLY A 36 8.20 -17.64 -5.54
CA GLY A 36 9.59 -17.35 -5.18
C GLY A 36 9.81 -15.91 -4.78
N ILE A 37 9.12 -15.46 -3.72
CA ILE A 37 9.23 -14.09 -3.23
C ILE A 37 10.44 -13.95 -2.32
N SER A 38 11.27 -12.92 -2.60
CA SER A 38 12.41 -12.55 -1.78
C SER A 38 12.31 -11.08 -1.35
N ILE A 39 12.47 -10.82 -0.03
CA ILE A 39 12.49 -9.48 0.54
C ILE A 39 13.24 -9.46 1.86
N GLU A 40 13.97 -8.39 2.10
CA GLU A 40 14.57 -8.05 3.38
C GLU A 40 13.85 -6.84 3.98
N ILE A 41 13.34 -6.99 5.20
CA ILE A 41 12.64 -5.94 5.96
C ILE A 41 13.54 -5.57 7.12
N GLU A 42 13.91 -4.31 7.14
CA GLU A 42 14.81 -3.75 8.14
C GLU A 42 14.14 -3.66 9.51
N ASP A 43 14.98 -3.54 10.50
CA ASP A 43 14.56 -3.34 11.87
C ASP A 43 13.78 -2.03 12.04
N GLY A 44 12.60 -2.09 12.69
CA GLY A 44 11.71 -0.94 12.87
C GLY A 44 11.01 -0.47 11.59
N GLU A 45 11.21 -1.14 10.47
CA GLU A 45 10.57 -0.78 9.21
C GLU A 45 9.07 -1.13 9.21
N LEU A 46 8.25 -0.22 8.64
CA LEU A 46 6.88 -0.51 8.25
C LEU A 46 6.83 -0.72 6.73
N ILE A 47 6.67 -1.97 6.32
CA ILE A 47 6.45 -2.32 4.92
C ILE A 47 4.98 -2.58 4.66
N VAL A 48 4.45 -2.00 3.57
CA VAL A 48 3.06 -2.21 3.15
C VAL A 48 3.01 -3.10 1.92
N MET A 49 2.36 -4.25 2.04
CA MET A 49 2.07 -5.14 0.92
C MET A 49 0.74 -4.73 0.29
N VAL A 50 0.78 -4.38 -0.99
CA VAL A 50 -0.38 -3.91 -1.75
C VAL A 50 -0.49 -4.62 -3.09
N GLY A 51 -1.71 -4.76 -3.61
CA GLY A 51 -1.99 -5.43 -4.88
C GLY A 51 -3.46 -5.88 -4.98
N PRO A 52 -3.89 -6.42 -6.12
CA PRO A 52 -5.24 -6.90 -6.34
C PRO A 52 -5.66 -8.01 -5.35
N SER A 53 -6.97 -8.24 -5.23
CA SER A 53 -7.47 -9.38 -4.48
C SER A 53 -6.97 -10.69 -5.08
N GLY A 54 -6.53 -11.61 -4.23
CA GLY A 54 -6.01 -12.92 -4.68
C GLY A 54 -4.55 -12.96 -5.12
N CYS A 55 -3.81 -11.84 -5.13
CA CYS A 55 -2.40 -11.83 -5.55
C CYS A 55 -1.40 -12.43 -4.53
N GLY A 56 -1.86 -13.01 -3.42
CA GLY A 56 -0.99 -13.74 -2.48
C GLY A 56 -0.61 -13.00 -1.18
N LYS A 57 -1.00 -11.73 -0.96
CA LYS A 57 -0.63 -10.91 0.22
C LYS A 57 -0.92 -11.59 1.55
N SER A 58 -2.16 -12.01 1.79
CA SER A 58 -2.55 -12.68 3.04
C SER A 58 -1.90 -14.06 3.18
N THR A 59 -1.63 -14.77 2.07
CA THR A 59 -0.85 -16.02 2.09
C THR A 59 0.56 -15.77 2.60
N MET A 60 1.24 -14.76 2.06
CA MET A 60 2.58 -14.34 2.48
C MET A 60 2.60 -13.96 3.96
N LEU A 61 1.66 -13.11 4.39
CA LEU A 61 1.54 -12.68 5.78
C LEU A 61 1.33 -13.88 6.73
N ARG A 62 0.47 -14.83 6.35
CA ARG A 62 0.20 -16.05 7.13
C ARG A 62 1.40 -17.00 7.17
N MET A 63 2.21 -17.06 6.11
CA MET A 63 3.48 -17.82 6.13
C MET A 63 4.47 -17.21 7.12
N VAL A 64 4.62 -15.88 7.17
CA VAL A 64 5.42 -15.20 8.19
C VAL A 64 4.88 -15.48 9.60
N ALA A 65 3.54 -15.46 9.74
CA ALA A 65 2.87 -15.77 11.00
C ALA A 65 3.00 -17.25 11.44
N GLY A 66 3.37 -18.17 10.54
CA GLY A 66 3.36 -19.61 10.80
C GLY A 66 1.98 -20.23 10.77
N LEU A 67 0.98 -19.49 10.26
CA LEU A 67 -0.39 -19.97 10.07
C LEU A 67 -0.55 -20.73 8.74
N GLU A 68 0.42 -20.59 7.86
CA GLU A 68 0.55 -21.32 6.60
C GLU A 68 1.97 -21.89 6.47
N THR A 69 2.08 -23.08 5.91
CA THR A 69 3.37 -23.72 5.64
C THR A 69 4.01 -23.16 4.38
N VAL A 70 5.34 -23.03 4.40
CA VAL A 70 6.16 -22.72 3.22
C VAL A 70 6.35 -24.00 2.41
N THR A 71 6.15 -23.95 1.09
CA THR A 71 6.41 -25.11 0.21
C THR A 71 7.90 -25.24 -0.08
N SER A 72 8.57 -24.13 -0.42
CA SER A 72 10.03 -24.04 -0.56
C SER A 72 10.49 -22.62 -0.28
N GLY A 73 11.78 -22.41 -0.05
CA GLY A 73 12.36 -21.14 0.39
C GLY A 73 12.35 -20.99 1.89
N ASP A 74 12.86 -19.88 2.39
CA ASP A 74 13.14 -19.67 3.80
C ASP A 74 12.59 -18.36 4.35
N ILE A 75 12.11 -18.40 5.60
CA ILE A 75 11.70 -17.22 6.37
C ILE A 75 12.55 -17.16 7.63
N HIS A 76 13.15 -16.00 7.86
CA HIS A 76 13.94 -15.71 9.06
C HIS A 76 13.35 -14.49 9.80
N ILE A 77 13.29 -14.56 11.11
CA ILE A 77 12.93 -13.45 12.00
C ILE A 77 14.11 -13.22 12.95
N ASN A 78 14.68 -12.03 12.92
CA ASN A 78 15.88 -11.69 13.68
C ASN A 78 17.05 -12.68 13.43
N GLY A 79 17.26 -13.05 12.17
CA GLY A 79 18.27 -14.01 11.74
C GLY A 79 17.96 -15.48 12.05
N GLU A 80 16.89 -15.78 12.79
CA GLU A 80 16.50 -17.13 13.14
C GLU A 80 15.54 -17.72 12.10
N TRP A 81 15.83 -18.92 11.59
CA TRP A 81 14.96 -19.65 10.67
C TRP A 81 13.68 -20.13 11.36
N VAL A 82 12.52 -19.76 10.81
CA VAL A 82 11.23 -19.97 11.47
C VAL A 82 10.24 -20.88 10.74
N ASN A 83 10.61 -21.45 9.57
CA ASN A 83 9.65 -22.25 8.80
C ASN A 83 8.98 -23.39 9.59
N LYS A 84 9.71 -24.01 10.53
CA LYS A 84 9.19 -25.10 11.37
C LYS A 84 8.72 -24.67 12.76
N LYS A 85 8.85 -23.37 13.09
CA LYS A 85 8.38 -22.85 14.37
C LYS A 85 6.86 -22.66 14.36
N GLU A 86 6.23 -23.08 15.45
CA GLU A 86 4.81 -22.78 15.68
C GLU A 86 4.56 -21.27 15.81
N PRO A 87 3.37 -20.76 15.46
CA PRO A 87 3.04 -19.33 15.55
C PRO A 87 3.30 -18.71 16.93
N ALA A 88 3.11 -19.48 18.00
CA ALA A 88 3.31 -19.03 19.39
C ALA A 88 4.78 -18.72 19.70
N ASP A 89 5.71 -19.38 19.00
CA ASP A 89 7.16 -19.35 19.27
C ASP A 89 7.90 -18.37 18.34
N ARG A 90 7.20 -17.72 17.40
CA ARG A 90 7.80 -16.75 16.48
C ARG A 90 7.93 -15.33 17.03
N ASP A 91 7.42 -15.09 18.23
CA ASP A 91 7.40 -13.78 18.91
C ASP A 91 6.81 -12.65 18.06
N ILE A 92 5.73 -12.96 17.38
CA ILE A 92 4.96 -12.05 16.54
C ILE A 92 3.58 -11.78 17.14
N ALA A 93 2.94 -10.67 16.70
CA ALA A 93 1.53 -10.43 16.97
C ALA A 93 0.82 -10.07 15.68
N MET A 94 -0.36 -10.67 15.47
CA MET A 94 -1.18 -10.46 14.28
C MET A 94 -2.52 -9.81 14.62
N VAL A 95 -2.87 -8.79 13.87
CA VAL A 95 -4.19 -8.15 13.87
C VAL A 95 -4.93 -8.58 12.60
N PHE A 96 -6.06 -9.25 12.79
CA PHE A 96 -6.87 -9.80 11.70
C PHE A 96 -7.91 -8.78 11.20
N GLN A 97 -8.33 -8.92 9.98
CA GLN A 97 -9.35 -8.11 9.31
C GLN A 97 -10.67 -8.00 10.11
N ASN A 98 -11.09 -9.08 10.78
CA ASN A 98 -12.31 -9.15 11.58
C ASN A 98 -12.07 -8.86 13.07
N TYR A 99 -10.89 -8.30 13.42
CA TYR A 99 -10.44 -8.00 14.80
C TYR A 99 -10.28 -9.23 15.70
N ALA A 100 -10.96 -10.34 15.44
CA ALA A 100 -10.95 -11.60 16.18
C ALA A 100 -11.07 -11.44 17.72
N LEU A 101 -11.89 -10.47 18.18
CA LEU A 101 -12.11 -10.25 19.61
C LEU A 101 -12.97 -11.35 20.22
N TYR A 102 -12.66 -11.74 21.45
CA TYR A 102 -13.48 -12.69 22.22
C TYR A 102 -14.76 -11.98 22.71
N PRO A 103 -15.95 -12.29 22.19
CA PRO A 103 -17.17 -11.48 22.41
C PRO A 103 -17.68 -11.55 23.84
N HIS A 104 -17.36 -12.62 24.58
CA HIS A 104 -17.77 -12.84 25.96
C HIS A 104 -16.85 -12.19 26.98
N MET A 105 -15.64 -11.79 26.58
CA MET A 105 -14.63 -11.15 27.41
C MET A 105 -14.74 -9.62 27.38
N SER A 106 -14.40 -8.96 28.49
CA SER A 106 -14.24 -7.51 28.52
C SER A 106 -13.01 -7.06 27.69
N VAL A 107 -12.85 -5.76 27.47
CA VAL A 107 -11.65 -5.16 26.85
C VAL A 107 -10.39 -5.58 27.60
N TYR A 108 -10.39 -5.39 28.94
CA TYR A 108 -9.30 -5.84 29.79
C TYR A 108 -8.96 -7.31 29.60
N GLN A 109 -9.99 -8.18 29.64
CA GLN A 109 -9.79 -9.62 29.49
C GLN A 109 -9.27 -10.00 28.10
N ASN A 110 -9.75 -9.33 27.04
CA ASN A 110 -9.22 -9.49 25.68
C ASN A 110 -7.74 -9.18 25.62
N MET A 111 -7.31 -8.05 26.17
CA MET A 111 -5.88 -7.65 26.18
C MET A 111 -5.05 -8.59 27.05
N ALA A 112 -5.50 -8.93 28.25
CA ALA A 112 -4.78 -9.76 29.21
C ALA A 112 -4.66 -11.24 28.80
N TYR A 113 -5.50 -11.74 27.89
CA TYR A 113 -5.63 -13.17 27.59
C TYR A 113 -4.30 -13.82 27.15
N GLY A 114 -3.59 -13.18 26.22
CA GLY A 114 -2.30 -13.69 25.72
C GLY A 114 -1.22 -13.75 26.80
N LEU A 115 -1.20 -12.77 27.70
CA LEU A 115 -0.25 -12.71 28.82
C LEU A 115 -0.53 -13.80 29.87
N LYS A 116 -1.83 -14.04 30.16
CA LYS A 116 -2.25 -15.13 31.08
C LYS A 116 -1.83 -16.50 30.55
N ASN A 117 -1.98 -16.75 29.25
CA ASN A 117 -1.56 -18.01 28.64
C ASN A 117 -0.04 -18.22 28.69
N ARG A 118 0.74 -17.12 28.65
CA ARG A 118 2.19 -17.12 28.87
C ARG A 118 2.59 -17.17 30.35
N LYS A 119 1.64 -17.30 31.27
CA LYS A 119 1.84 -17.37 32.73
C LYS A 119 2.58 -16.16 33.31
N ILE A 120 2.42 -14.99 32.73
CA ILE A 120 2.95 -13.73 33.23
C ILE A 120 2.31 -13.41 34.59
N PRO A 121 3.05 -12.89 35.61
CA PRO A 121 2.53 -12.48 36.92
C PRO A 121 1.38 -11.47 36.79
N LYS A 122 0.39 -11.54 37.70
CA LYS A 122 -0.82 -10.70 37.63
C LYS A 122 -0.53 -9.21 37.72
N ASP A 123 0.42 -8.81 38.54
CA ASP A 123 0.85 -7.41 38.67
C ASP A 123 1.44 -6.85 37.35
N GLN A 124 2.25 -7.65 36.67
CA GLN A 124 2.80 -7.27 35.37
C GLN A 124 1.71 -7.23 34.29
N ILE A 125 0.74 -8.15 34.30
CA ILE A 125 -0.41 -8.11 33.39
C ILE A 125 -1.20 -6.82 33.59
N GLU A 126 -1.52 -6.49 34.85
CA GLU A 126 -2.26 -5.27 35.19
C GLU A 126 -1.53 -4.05 34.66
N GLN A 127 -0.23 -3.93 34.97
CA GLN A 127 0.60 -2.80 34.53
C GLN A 127 0.60 -2.67 33.00
N ARG A 128 0.93 -3.75 32.26
CA ARG A 128 0.98 -3.73 30.77
C ARG A 128 -0.36 -3.40 30.14
N VAL A 129 -1.46 -3.92 30.69
CA VAL A 129 -2.80 -3.62 30.17
C VAL A 129 -3.17 -2.15 30.41
N GLN A 130 -2.87 -1.59 31.58
CA GLN A 130 -3.14 -0.18 31.88
C GLN A 130 -2.30 0.75 30.99
N ASP A 131 -1.01 0.47 30.85
CA ASP A 131 -0.11 1.26 30.00
C ASP A 131 -0.57 1.23 28.53
N THR A 132 -0.94 0.05 28.04
CA THR A 132 -1.46 -0.08 26.66
C THR A 132 -2.81 0.60 26.49
N ALA A 133 -3.71 0.49 27.49
CA ALA A 133 -5.01 1.15 27.47
C ALA A 133 -4.85 2.68 27.40
N LYS A 134 -3.88 3.23 28.12
CA LYS A 134 -3.56 4.67 28.09
C LYS A 134 -3.03 5.10 26.73
N ILE A 135 -2.15 4.31 26.09
CA ILE A 135 -1.61 4.57 24.75
C ILE A 135 -2.73 4.63 23.72
N LEU A 136 -3.74 3.75 23.86
CA LEU A 136 -4.84 3.57 22.91
C LEU A 136 -6.13 4.32 23.29
N GLU A 137 -6.10 5.10 24.37
CA GLU A 137 -7.28 5.83 24.90
C GLU A 137 -8.47 4.87 25.17
N LEU A 138 -8.18 3.72 25.81
CA LEU A 138 -9.16 2.69 26.14
C LEU A 138 -9.46 2.56 27.63
N GLU A 139 -8.90 3.42 28.51
CA GLU A 139 -8.99 3.33 29.97
C GLU A 139 -10.44 3.24 30.47
N GLU A 140 -11.33 4.08 29.93
CA GLU A 140 -12.74 4.10 30.31
C GLU A 140 -13.52 2.88 29.79
N PHE A 141 -12.98 2.17 28.80
CA PHE A 141 -13.65 1.05 28.13
C PHE A 141 -13.21 -0.32 28.64
N LEU A 142 -12.23 -0.40 29.55
CA LEU A 142 -11.63 -1.66 30.02
C LEU A 142 -12.65 -2.69 30.54
N LYS A 143 -13.75 -2.24 31.12
CA LYS A 143 -14.83 -3.11 31.66
C LYS A 143 -15.86 -3.50 30.62
N ARG A 144 -15.94 -2.80 29.47
CA ARG A 144 -16.94 -3.04 28.43
C ARG A 144 -16.62 -4.31 27.63
N LYS A 145 -17.66 -4.87 26.99
CA LYS A 145 -17.53 -5.99 26.04
C LYS A 145 -17.51 -5.48 24.60
N PRO A 146 -17.00 -6.27 23.63
CA PRO A 146 -16.90 -5.86 22.24
C PRO A 146 -18.19 -5.34 21.60
N LYS A 147 -19.36 -5.88 22.00
CA LYS A 147 -20.68 -5.45 21.52
C LYS A 147 -21.06 -4.00 21.94
N GLU A 148 -20.40 -3.47 22.96
CA GLU A 148 -20.66 -2.15 23.54
C GLU A 148 -19.68 -1.09 23.01
N LEU A 149 -18.89 -1.44 21.99
CA LEU A 149 -17.83 -0.62 21.41
C LEU A 149 -18.14 -0.24 19.97
N SER A 150 -17.70 0.95 19.56
CA SER A 150 -17.69 1.36 18.15
C SER A 150 -16.69 0.53 17.33
N GLY A 151 -16.74 0.62 15.99
CA GLY A 151 -15.78 -0.06 15.09
C GLY A 151 -14.33 0.29 15.43
N GLY A 152 -14.00 1.58 15.55
CA GLY A 152 -12.66 2.03 15.90
C GLY A 152 -12.21 1.61 17.30
N GLN A 153 -13.12 1.61 18.28
CA GLN A 153 -12.80 1.09 19.61
C GLN A 153 -12.49 -0.41 19.57
N ARG A 154 -13.25 -1.21 18.82
CA ARG A 154 -12.94 -2.64 18.63
C ARG A 154 -11.58 -2.84 17.98
N GLN A 155 -11.24 -2.03 17.01
CA GLN A 155 -9.93 -2.08 16.36
C GLN A 155 -8.80 -1.72 17.33
N ARG A 156 -8.93 -0.63 18.11
CA ARG A 156 -7.97 -0.28 19.16
C ARG A 156 -7.79 -1.43 20.17
N VAL A 157 -8.86 -2.13 20.54
CA VAL A 157 -8.76 -3.32 21.40
C VAL A 157 -7.97 -4.45 20.74
N ALA A 158 -8.18 -4.69 19.44
CA ALA A 158 -7.41 -5.70 18.70
C ALA A 158 -5.92 -5.34 18.64
N MET A 159 -5.61 -4.06 18.41
CA MET A 159 -4.23 -3.55 18.50
C MET A 159 -3.67 -3.70 19.91
N GLY A 160 -4.45 -3.38 20.96
CA GLY A 160 -4.05 -3.54 22.35
C GLY A 160 -3.69 -4.99 22.69
N ARG A 161 -4.43 -5.98 22.19
CA ARG A 161 -4.08 -7.40 22.33
C ARG A 161 -2.73 -7.77 21.72
N ALA A 162 -2.34 -7.08 20.65
CA ALA A 162 -1.05 -7.27 20.01
C ALA A 162 0.06 -6.58 20.79
N ILE A 163 -0.13 -5.31 21.18
CA ILE A 163 0.86 -4.45 21.84
C ILE A 163 1.25 -4.97 23.21
N VAL A 164 0.29 -5.40 24.06
CA VAL A 164 0.57 -5.89 25.42
C VAL A 164 1.56 -7.07 25.46
N ARG A 165 1.72 -7.76 24.31
CA ARG A 165 2.64 -8.91 24.18
C ARG A 165 4.08 -8.47 23.92
N GLU A 166 4.30 -7.20 23.57
CA GLU A 166 5.61 -6.65 23.18
C GLU A 166 6.30 -7.52 22.12
N PRO A 167 5.64 -7.74 20.96
CA PRO A 167 6.16 -8.64 19.93
C PRO A 167 7.34 -7.99 19.20
N LYS A 168 8.18 -8.82 18.61
CA LYS A 168 9.28 -8.36 17.74
C LYS A 168 8.79 -7.88 16.37
N VAL A 169 7.69 -8.45 15.87
CA VAL A 169 7.11 -8.10 14.56
C VAL A 169 5.59 -7.98 14.70
N PHE A 170 5.03 -6.90 14.16
CA PHE A 170 3.59 -6.74 13.97
C PHE A 170 3.18 -7.17 12.57
N LEU A 171 2.09 -7.90 12.49
CA LEU A 171 1.45 -8.32 11.24
C LEU A 171 0.01 -7.79 11.20
N PHE A 172 -0.33 -7.00 10.18
CA PHE A 172 -1.67 -6.45 9.98
C PHE A 172 -2.28 -7.01 8.69
N ASP A 173 -3.39 -7.76 8.80
CA ASP A 173 -4.13 -8.31 7.66
C ASP A 173 -5.38 -7.46 7.41
N GLU A 174 -5.28 -6.46 6.54
CA GLU A 174 -6.35 -5.50 6.16
C GLU A 174 -7.12 -4.91 7.36
N PRO A 175 -6.44 -4.31 8.35
CA PRO A 175 -7.08 -3.97 9.62
C PRO A 175 -8.12 -2.86 9.52
N LEU A 176 -8.12 -2.05 8.45
CA LEU A 176 -9.00 -0.89 8.27
C LEU A 176 -10.18 -1.14 7.31
N SER A 177 -10.23 -2.30 6.64
CA SER A 177 -11.20 -2.60 5.58
C SER A 177 -12.67 -2.51 6.03
N ASN A 178 -12.96 -2.80 7.30
CA ASN A 178 -14.31 -2.82 7.86
C ASN A 178 -14.74 -1.49 8.52
N LEU A 179 -14.02 -0.41 8.27
CA LEU A 179 -14.31 0.93 8.81
C LEU A 179 -14.89 1.86 7.75
N ASP A 180 -15.75 2.80 8.19
CA ASP A 180 -16.18 3.90 7.34
C ASP A 180 -15.01 4.83 6.98
N ALA A 181 -15.18 5.64 5.94
CA ALA A 181 -14.11 6.46 5.37
C ALA A 181 -13.49 7.43 6.39
N LYS A 182 -14.32 8.10 7.22
CA LYS A 182 -13.83 9.07 8.21
C LYS A 182 -13.00 8.39 9.30
N LEU A 183 -13.50 7.29 9.81
CA LEU A 183 -12.83 6.51 10.86
C LEU A 183 -11.54 5.86 10.32
N ARG A 184 -11.54 5.42 9.06
CA ARG A 184 -10.35 4.86 8.38
C ARG A 184 -9.21 5.89 8.34
N VAL A 185 -9.48 7.14 7.97
CA VAL A 185 -8.46 8.22 7.98
C VAL A 185 -7.89 8.41 9.38
N GLN A 186 -8.74 8.50 10.40
CA GLN A 186 -8.30 8.66 11.78
C GLN A 186 -7.43 7.49 12.24
N MET A 187 -7.90 6.26 12.04
CA MET A 187 -7.19 5.05 12.47
C MET A 187 -5.86 4.84 11.75
N ARG A 188 -5.77 5.24 10.49
CA ARG A 188 -4.50 5.23 9.73
C ARG A 188 -3.44 6.11 10.40
N LEU A 189 -3.81 7.34 10.78
CA LEU A 189 -2.91 8.25 11.50
C LEU A 189 -2.50 7.68 12.87
N GLU A 190 -3.42 7.03 13.56
CA GLU A 190 -3.13 6.38 14.85
C GLU A 190 -2.16 5.21 14.70
N ILE A 191 -2.34 4.35 13.69
CA ILE A 191 -1.42 3.22 13.41
C ILE A 191 -0.02 3.75 13.10
N LYS A 192 0.10 4.80 12.26
CA LYS A 192 1.38 5.40 11.93
C LYS A 192 2.10 5.94 13.18
N ARG A 193 1.41 6.76 13.97
CA ARG A 193 1.97 7.31 15.23
C ARG A 193 2.35 6.22 16.23
N LEU A 194 1.57 5.16 16.30
CA LEU A 194 1.83 4.04 17.17
C LEU A 194 3.08 3.28 16.73
N GLN A 195 3.22 3.00 15.44
CA GLN A 195 4.38 2.32 14.89
C GLN A 195 5.66 3.15 15.12
N GLU A 196 5.62 4.46 14.82
CA GLU A 196 6.73 5.40 15.09
C GLU A 196 7.13 5.43 16.58
N ARG A 197 6.14 5.40 17.48
CA ARG A 197 6.38 5.39 18.94
C ARG A 197 7.00 4.09 19.43
N LEU A 198 6.53 2.95 18.89
CA LEU A 198 6.98 1.63 19.33
C LEU A 198 8.26 1.18 18.62
N GLY A 199 8.52 1.68 17.41
CA GLY A 199 9.67 1.30 16.60
C GLY A 199 9.69 -0.18 16.18
N VAL A 200 8.54 -0.89 16.25
CA VAL A 200 8.47 -2.33 15.98
C VAL A 200 8.35 -2.57 14.47
N THR A 201 9.14 -3.52 13.97
CA THR A 201 9.05 -3.98 12.57
C THR A 201 7.63 -4.42 12.25
N THR A 202 7.08 -3.91 11.16
CA THR A 202 5.67 -4.08 10.84
C THR A 202 5.46 -4.48 9.39
N ILE A 203 4.69 -5.54 9.17
CA ILE A 203 4.20 -5.95 7.85
C ILE A 203 2.69 -5.66 7.80
N TYR A 204 2.28 -4.80 6.90
CA TYR A 204 0.91 -4.33 6.76
C TYR A 204 0.35 -4.72 5.40
N VAL A 205 -0.77 -5.42 5.37
CA VAL A 205 -1.48 -5.80 4.14
C VAL A 205 -2.67 -4.88 3.93
N THR A 206 -2.81 -4.36 2.73
CA THR A 206 -3.98 -3.60 2.32
C THR A 206 -4.26 -3.76 0.82
N HIS A 207 -5.47 -3.44 0.40
CA HIS A 207 -5.85 -3.20 -1.00
C HIS A 207 -6.12 -1.70 -1.26
N ASP A 208 -6.03 -0.85 -0.22
CA ASP A 208 -6.23 0.61 -0.32
C ASP A 208 -4.90 1.30 -0.63
N GLN A 209 -4.84 1.95 -1.80
CA GLN A 209 -3.63 2.66 -2.26
C GLN A 209 -3.28 3.84 -1.36
N VAL A 210 -4.28 4.54 -0.80
CA VAL A 210 -4.04 5.69 0.10
C VAL A 210 -3.41 5.22 1.40
N GLU A 211 -3.83 4.06 1.93
CA GLU A 211 -3.17 3.45 3.08
C GLU A 211 -1.72 3.11 2.75
N ALA A 212 -1.48 2.47 1.61
CA ALA A 212 -0.14 2.09 1.18
C ALA A 212 0.78 3.31 1.06
N MET A 213 0.36 4.32 0.31
CA MET A 213 1.14 5.54 0.05
C MET A 213 1.44 6.36 1.32
N THR A 214 0.59 6.29 2.34
CA THR A 214 0.70 7.15 3.54
C THR A 214 1.34 6.48 4.75
N LEU A 215 1.22 5.16 4.87
CA LEU A 215 1.74 4.41 6.02
C LEU A 215 3.16 3.91 5.81
N GLY A 216 3.44 3.31 4.64
CA GLY A 216 4.65 2.56 4.39
C GLY A 216 5.93 3.39 4.37
N HIS A 217 7.00 2.87 4.94
CA HIS A 217 8.36 3.30 4.62
C HIS A 217 8.74 2.78 3.23
N ARG A 218 8.41 1.51 2.94
CA ARG A 218 8.43 0.92 1.61
C ARG A 218 7.12 0.23 1.29
N LEU A 219 6.81 0.18 0.00
CA LEU A 219 5.74 -0.60 -0.58
C LEU A 219 6.32 -1.86 -1.20
N LEU A 220 5.60 -2.95 -1.06
CA LEU A 220 5.80 -4.18 -1.82
C LEU A 220 4.55 -4.41 -2.66
N LEU A 221 4.64 -4.13 -3.95
CA LEU A 221 3.55 -4.37 -4.88
C LEU A 221 3.59 -5.82 -5.36
N MET A 222 2.45 -6.48 -5.23
CA MET A 222 2.28 -7.86 -5.63
C MET A 222 1.22 -8.01 -6.71
N ASN A 223 1.53 -8.85 -7.69
CA ASN A 223 0.60 -9.29 -8.71
C ASN A 223 0.81 -10.77 -9.01
N GLU A 224 -0.27 -11.55 -9.12
CA GLU A 224 -0.24 -12.98 -9.48
C GLU A 224 0.84 -13.80 -8.74
N GLY A 225 0.98 -13.57 -7.44
CA GLY A 225 1.94 -14.28 -6.59
C GLY A 225 3.41 -13.90 -6.79
N ARG A 226 3.69 -12.79 -7.48
CA ARG A 226 5.03 -12.24 -7.74
C ARG A 226 5.15 -10.83 -7.18
N VAL A 227 6.38 -10.40 -6.99
CA VAL A 227 6.69 -9.00 -6.66
C VAL A 227 6.90 -8.24 -7.97
N GLU A 228 6.13 -7.19 -8.16
CA GLU A 228 6.25 -6.28 -9.31
C GLU A 228 7.27 -5.17 -9.05
N GLN A 229 7.19 -4.57 -7.86
CA GLN A 229 8.11 -3.50 -7.45
C GLN A 229 8.19 -3.40 -5.93
N ILE A 230 9.38 -3.06 -5.43
CA ILE A 230 9.63 -2.65 -4.05
C ILE A 230 10.31 -1.28 -4.09
N GLY A 231 9.82 -0.33 -3.30
CA GLY A 231 10.40 1.01 -3.21
C GLY A 231 9.66 1.89 -2.22
N THR A 232 10.14 3.09 -1.98
CA THR A 232 9.40 4.09 -1.23
C THR A 232 8.09 4.46 -1.95
N PRO A 233 7.06 4.95 -1.26
CA PRO A 233 5.81 5.36 -1.91
C PRO A 233 6.02 6.30 -3.09
N LEU A 234 6.88 7.31 -2.94
CA LEU A 234 7.16 8.27 -4.00
C LEU A 234 7.92 7.64 -5.18
N GLU A 235 8.91 6.78 -4.92
CA GLU A 235 9.61 6.07 -6.01
C GLU A 235 8.66 5.20 -6.84
N VAL A 236 7.76 4.48 -6.18
CA VAL A 236 6.77 3.65 -6.86
C VAL A 236 5.79 4.49 -7.69
N TYR A 237 5.40 5.65 -7.17
CA TYR A 237 4.50 6.58 -7.86
C TYR A 237 5.18 7.29 -9.04
N GLU A 238 6.38 7.85 -8.84
CA GLU A 238 7.10 8.64 -9.84
C GLU A 238 7.83 7.77 -10.87
N LYS A 239 8.27 6.57 -10.44
CA LYS A 239 9.07 5.66 -11.28
C LYS A 239 8.49 4.24 -11.27
N PRO A 240 7.24 4.04 -11.74
CA PRO A 240 6.68 2.71 -11.85
C PRO A 240 7.51 1.86 -12.81
N GLN A 241 7.90 0.64 -12.38
CA GLN A 241 8.79 -0.23 -13.16
C GLN A 241 8.05 -1.01 -14.23
N THR A 242 6.73 -1.18 -14.08
CA THR A 242 5.91 -1.94 -15.05
C THR A 242 4.60 -1.21 -15.36
N LEU A 243 3.98 -1.59 -16.49
CA LEU A 243 2.63 -1.15 -16.85
C LEU A 243 1.62 -1.46 -15.75
N PHE A 244 1.78 -2.62 -15.08
CA PHE A 244 0.92 -2.99 -13.97
C PHE A 244 1.02 -1.97 -12.83
N VAL A 245 2.24 -1.64 -12.39
CA VAL A 245 2.47 -0.68 -11.29
C VAL A 245 1.93 0.70 -11.67
N ALA A 246 2.19 1.16 -12.89
CA ALA A 246 1.73 2.44 -13.41
C ALA A 246 0.20 2.55 -13.39
N GLY A 247 -0.50 1.51 -13.84
CA GLY A 247 -1.97 1.45 -13.85
C GLY A 247 -2.59 1.16 -12.50
N PHE A 248 -1.86 0.51 -11.57
CA PHE A 248 -2.38 0.18 -10.26
C PHE A 248 -2.24 1.33 -9.27
N ILE A 249 -1.15 2.10 -9.29
CA ILE A 249 -0.88 3.20 -8.35
C ILE A 249 -1.33 4.54 -8.94
N GLY A 250 -2.23 5.21 -8.24
CA GLY A 250 -2.82 6.49 -8.60
C GLY A 250 -4.35 6.41 -8.72
N SER A 251 -5.03 7.53 -8.45
CA SER A 251 -6.49 7.64 -8.59
C SER A 251 -6.84 9.05 -9.06
N PRO A 252 -7.30 9.18 -10.33
CA PRO A 252 -7.45 8.13 -11.33
C PRO A 252 -6.14 7.44 -11.72
N SER A 253 -6.26 6.27 -12.39
CA SER A 253 -5.09 5.52 -12.89
C SER A 253 -4.35 6.27 -13.99
N MET A 254 -3.08 5.95 -14.20
CA MET A 254 -2.28 6.49 -15.31
C MET A 254 -2.95 6.17 -16.65
N ASN A 255 -3.02 7.16 -17.53
CA ASN A 255 -3.39 6.92 -18.94
C ASN A 255 -2.26 6.11 -19.59
N LEU A 256 -2.59 4.94 -20.12
CA LEU A 256 -1.65 4.04 -20.79
C LEU A 256 -2.10 3.90 -22.25
N ILE A 257 -1.33 4.48 -23.16
CA ILE A 257 -1.71 4.60 -24.56
C ILE A 257 -0.68 3.90 -25.44
N PRO A 258 -1.05 2.88 -26.22
CA PRO A 258 -0.18 2.28 -27.22
C PRO A 258 0.20 3.33 -28.28
N VAL A 259 1.49 3.47 -28.55
CA VAL A 259 2.03 4.48 -29.47
C VAL A 259 3.18 3.90 -30.29
N ARG A 260 3.62 4.66 -31.30
CA ARG A 260 4.83 4.34 -32.07
C ARG A 260 5.90 5.39 -31.82
N LEU A 261 7.14 4.97 -31.78
CA LEU A 261 8.27 5.89 -31.81
C LEU A 261 8.50 6.36 -33.25
N ASP A 262 8.93 7.61 -33.41
CA ASP A 262 9.43 8.07 -34.70
C ASP A 262 10.76 7.36 -35.02
N PRO A 263 11.18 7.29 -36.29
CA PRO A 263 12.42 6.60 -36.68
C PRO A 263 13.70 7.15 -36.00
N SER A 264 13.67 8.39 -35.50
CA SER A 264 14.78 8.99 -34.76
C SER A 264 14.81 8.61 -33.29
N GLY A 265 13.71 8.03 -32.74
CA GLY A 265 13.57 7.72 -31.32
C GLY A 265 13.36 8.93 -30.40
N ASN A 266 13.26 10.14 -30.97
CA ASN A 266 13.18 11.37 -30.19
C ASN A 266 11.76 11.88 -29.93
N GLN A 267 10.76 11.26 -30.56
CA GLN A 267 9.36 11.67 -30.46
C GLN A 267 8.45 10.46 -30.43
N VAL A 268 7.36 10.60 -29.69
CA VAL A 268 6.24 9.65 -29.71
C VAL A 268 5.18 10.17 -30.67
N ILE A 269 4.71 9.32 -31.54
CA ILE A 269 3.61 9.62 -32.47
C ILE A 269 2.31 9.12 -31.85
N LEU A 270 1.50 10.06 -31.39
CA LEU A 270 0.17 9.81 -30.84
C LEU A 270 -0.87 9.97 -31.98
N GLY A 271 -1.41 8.87 -32.46
CA GLY A 271 -2.25 8.89 -33.68
C GLY A 271 -1.44 9.27 -34.93
N GLU A 272 -2.06 10.02 -35.88
CA GLU A 272 -1.38 10.45 -37.11
C GLU A 272 -0.63 11.78 -36.98
N LEU A 273 -0.75 12.53 -35.85
CA LEU A 273 -0.53 13.98 -35.85
C LEU A 273 0.22 14.62 -34.69
N LEU A 274 0.64 13.93 -33.62
CA LEU A 274 1.25 14.62 -32.49
C LEU A 274 2.62 14.06 -32.11
N PRO A 275 3.71 14.68 -32.59
CA PRO A 275 5.04 14.39 -32.05
C PRO A 275 5.19 15.00 -30.64
N LEU A 276 5.18 14.16 -29.62
CA LEU A 276 5.57 14.58 -28.27
C LEU A 276 7.08 14.43 -28.12
N PRO A 277 7.81 15.52 -27.79
CA PRO A 277 9.26 15.45 -27.64
C PRO A 277 9.62 14.62 -26.40
N LEU A 278 10.47 13.64 -26.60
CA LEU A 278 11.03 12.81 -25.53
C LEU A 278 12.41 13.36 -25.15
N LYS A 279 12.59 13.79 -23.89
CA LYS A 279 13.90 14.12 -23.37
C LYS A 279 14.51 12.86 -22.71
N ASN A 280 15.80 12.59 -22.94
CA ASN A 280 16.59 11.51 -22.34
C ASN A 280 16.34 10.10 -22.87
N PHE A 281 15.95 9.95 -24.13
CA PHE A 281 15.64 8.65 -24.74
C PHE A 281 16.70 8.14 -25.72
N GLU A 282 17.93 8.62 -25.65
CA GLU A 282 19.00 8.36 -26.61
C GLU A 282 19.37 6.87 -26.84
N ASN A 283 18.73 5.92 -26.15
CA ASN A 283 19.03 4.50 -26.26
C ASN A 283 17.81 3.55 -26.32
N ILE A 284 16.62 4.08 -26.53
CA ILE A 284 15.40 3.27 -26.37
C ILE A 284 15.00 2.60 -27.66
N VAL A 285 15.63 1.97 -28.42
CA VAL A 285 15.12 1.02 -29.42
C VAL A 285 15.45 1.32 -30.88
N ASN A 286 15.82 0.28 -31.55
CA ASN A 286 15.79 0.20 -33.02
C ASN A 286 14.37 0.45 -33.55
N GLY A 287 14.19 1.42 -34.30
CA GLY A 287 13.07 2.17 -34.87
C GLY A 287 11.74 1.52 -35.28
N ASP A 288 11.28 0.43 -34.69
CA ASP A 288 9.97 -0.18 -35.01
C ASP A 288 9.31 -0.87 -33.82
N SER A 289 9.67 -0.45 -32.59
CA SER A 289 9.14 -1.07 -31.38
C SER A 289 7.83 -0.46 -30.96
N SER A 290 6.86 -1.30 -30.73
CA SER A 290 5.60 -0.97 -30.08
C SER A 290 5.87 -0.57 -28.62
N VAL A 291 5.52 0.66 -28.24
CA VAL A 291 5.67 1.18 -26.87
C VAL A 291 4.34 1.69 -26.33
N THR A 292 4.22 1.71 -25.02
CA THR A 292 3.07 2.28 -24.34
C THR A 292 3.48 3.57 -23.63
N LEU A 293 2.83 4.67 -23.99
CA LEU A 293 2.99 5.97 -23.34
C LEU A 293 2.14 6.04 -22.08
N GLY A 294 2.76 6.37 -20.96
CA GLY A 294 2.10 6.62 -19.67
C GLY A 294 2.03 8.11 -19.36
N MET A 295 0.84 8.61 -19.04
CA MET A 295 0.62 9.99 -18.59
C MET A 295 -0.30 9.99 -17.38
N ARG A 296 0.15 10.55 -16.25
CA ARG A 296 -0.73 10.67 -15.09
C ARG A 296 -1.79 11.75 -15.30
N PRO A 297 -3.06 11.51 -14.92
CA PRO A 297 -4.14 12.47 -15.09
C PRO A 297 -3.87 13.85 -14.50
N GLU A 298 -3.17 13.92 -13.37
CA GLU A 298 -2.81 15.16 -12.67
C GLU A 298 -1.62 15.90 -13.25
N HIS A 299 -0.88 15.29 -14.17
CA HIS A 299 0.22 15.94 -14.89
C HIS A 299 -0.23 16.54 -16.23
N LEU A 300 -1.48 16.28 -16.63
CA LEU A 300 -2.11 16.90 -17.76
C LEU A 300 -2.76 18.23 -17.32
N GLU A 301 -2.34 19.33 -17.93
CA GLU A 301 -2.77 20.68 -17.57
C GLU A 301 -3.65 21.27 -18.70
N ALA A 302 -4.75 21.92 -18.32
CA ALA A 302 -5.51 22.74 -19.27
C ALA A 302 -4.70 23.99 -19.63
N CYS A 303 -4.70 24.34 -20.92
CA CYS A 303 -3.91 25.47 -21.41
C CYS A 303 -4.67 26.27 -22.49
N GLU A 304 -4.09 27.37 -22.95
CA GLU A 304 -4.59 28.09 -24.14
C GLU A 304 -4.36 27.25 -25.40
N THR A 305 -5.25 27.39 -26.38
CA THR A 305 -5.22 26.62 -27.62
C THR A 305 -3.86 26.65 -28.33
N GLU A 306 -3.15 27.78 -28.26
CA GLU A 306 -1.84 27.97 -28.87
C GLU A 306 -0.71 27.15 -28.24
N ASN A 307 -0.89 26.76 -26.98
CA ASN A 307 0.08 25.99 -26.19
C ASN A 307 -0.31 24.50 -26.05
N ALA A 308 -1.44 24.11 -26.66
CA ALA A 308 -1.95 22.75 -26.53
C ALA A 308 -1.09 21.75 -27.30
N LEU A 309 -0.70 20.69 -26.63
CA LEU A 309 -0.11 19.50 -27.25
C LEU A 309 -1.19 18.52 -27.72
N MET A 310 -2.33 18.52 -27.07
CA MET A 310 -3.44 17.60 -27.35
C MET A 310 -4.78 18.31 -27.12
N PHE A 311 -5.82 17.79 -27.73
CA PHE A 311 -7.18 18.23 -27.49
C PHE A 311 -8.01 17.03 -27.04
N LEU A 312 -8.75 17.21 -25.97
CA LEU A 312 -9.66 16.22 -25.41
C LEU A 312 -11.09 16.58 -25.73
N GLN A 313 -11.80 15.72 -26.45
CA GLN A 313 -13.26 15.82 -26.61
C GLN A 313 -13.91 15.34 -25.31
N VAL A 314 -14.51 16.23 -24.54
CA VAL A 314 -15.05 15.96 -23.21
C VAL A 314 -16.35 15.15 -23.32
N GLU A 315 -16.37 13.97 -22.68
CA GLU A 315 -17.51 13.07 -22.63
C GLU A 315 -18.23 13.09 -21.29
N LEU A 316 -17.46 13.14 -20.19
CA LEU A 316 -17.98 13.11 -18.82
C LEU A 316 -17.11 13.95 -17.88
N LEU A 317 -17.75 14.51 -16.84
CA LEU A 317 -17.09 15.32 -15.81
C LEU A 317 -17.50 14.88 -14.41
N GLU A 318 -16.52 14.78 -13.52
CA GLU A 318 -16.74 14.65 -12.08
C GLU A 318 -16.19 15.89 -11.37
N LYS A 319 -17.09 16.77 -10.89
CA LYS A 319 -16.73 17.97 -10.14
C LYS A 319 -16.70 17.63 -8.64
N LEU A 320 -15.51 17.30 -8.10
CA LEU A 320 -15.31 16.82 -6.74
C LEU A 320 -15.10 17.97 -5.72
N GLY A 321 -15.17 19.22 -6.15
CA GLY A 321 -14.93 20.39 -5.33
C GLY A 321 -13.46 20.80 -5.28
N ALA A 322 -12.57 19.96 -4.77
CA ALA A 322 -11.13 20.22 -4.78
C ALA A 322 -10.52 20.00 -6.18
N ASP A 323 -11.09 19.10 -6.95
CA ASP A 323 -10.62 18.72 -8.29
C ASP A 323 -11.80 18.57 -9.24
N THR A 324 -11.52 18.70 -10.52
CA THR A 324 -12.40 18.31 -11.64
C THR A 324 -11.72 17.19 -12.43
N VAL A 325 -12.36 16.01 -12.48
CA VAL A 325 -11.89 14.91 -13.32
C VAL A 325 -12.65 14.95 -14.62
N VAL A 326 -11.92 14.99 -15.72
CA VAL A 326 -12.44 15.05 -17.09
C VAL A 326 -12.14 13.75 -17.79
N TYR A 327 -13.17 13.09 -18.29
CA TYR A 327 -13.07 11.89 -19.13
C TYR A 327 -13.47 12.24 -20.55
N GLY A 328 -12.73 11.74 -21.51
CA GLY A 328 -13.02 11.96 -22.92
C GLY A 328 -12.09 11.17 -23.82
N SER A 329 -12.16 11.47 -25.11
CA SER A 329 -11.30 10.88 -26.14
C SER A 329 -10.40 11.95 -26.75
N LEU A 330 -9.20 11.56 -27.16
CA LEU A 330 -8.31 12.43 -27.93
C LEU A 330 -8.95 12.77 -29.25
N ASP A 331 -8.88 14.04 -29.60
CA ASP A 331 -9.43 14.56 -30.84
C ASP A 331 -8.96 13.73 -32.06
N GLN A 332 -9.87 13.40 -32.95
CA GLN A 332 -9.66 12.59 -34.16
C GLN A 332 -9.20 11.13 -33.90
N THR A 333 -9.32 10.65 -32.68
CA THR A 333 -9.01 9.25 -32.30
C THR A 333 -10.05 8.71 -31.31
N ASP A 334 -10.13 7.38 -31.18
CA ASP A 334 -10.95 6.73 -30.16
C ASP A 334 -10.16 6.49 -28.86
N THR A 335 -9.01 7.15 -28.71
CA THR A 335 -8.14 6.93 -27.54
C THR A 335 -8.71 7.66 -26.33
N ALA A 336 -9.15 6.90 -25.34
CA ALA A 336 -9.63 7.45 -24.07
C ALA A 336 -8.50 8.15 -23.30
N LEU A 337 -8.80 9.32 -22.74
CA LEU A 337 -7.89 10.07 -21.88
C LEU A 337 -8.64 10.61 -20.66
N THR A 338 -8.02 10.50 -19.50
CA THR A 338 -8.50 11.08 -18.25
C THR A 338 -7.57 12.22 -17.84
N VAL A 339 -8.14 13.37 -17.49
CA VAL A 339 -7.41 14.55 -17.00
C VAL A 339 -7.94 14.92 -15.62
N ARG A 340 -7.05 15.22 -14.68
CA ARG A 340 -7.43 15.70 -13.35
C ARG A 340 -6.93 17.12 -13.15
N LEU A 341 -7.87 18.07 -13.17
CA LEU A 341 -7.62 19.50 -13.02
C LEU A 341 -7.85 19.93 -11.57
N SER A 342 -6.94 20.73 -11.03
CA SER A 342 -7.09 21.27 -9.68
C SER A 342 -8.21 22.33 -9.64
N GLY A 343 -9.14 22.19 -8.69
CA GLY A 343 -10.26 23.13 -8.53
C GLY A 343 -11.45 22.85 -9.44
N ILE A 344 -12.29 23.88 -9.62
CA ILE A 344 -13.49 23.85 -10.47
C ILE A 344 -13.16 24.55 -11.78
N HIS A 345 -13.21 23.82 -12.88
CA HIS A 345 -12.98 24.35 -14.22
C HIS A 345 -14.30 24.61 -14.96
N PRO A 346 -14.39 25.71 -15.76
CA PRO A 346 -15.53 26.03 -16.60
C PRO A 346 -15.52 25.19 -17.90
N VAL A 347 -15.63 23.88 -17.74
CA VAL A 347 -15.66 22.90 -18.81
C VAL A 347 -16.95 22.11 -18.71
N ASP A 348 -17.61 21.86 -19.84
CA ASP A 348 -18.83 21.08 -19.92
C ASP A 348 -18.70 19.91 -20.91
N THR A 349 -19.63 18.95 -20.81
CA THR A 349 -19.68 17.82 -21.75
C THR A 349 -19.93 18.32 -23.18
N GLY A 350 -19.12 17.80 -24.10
CA GLY A 350 -19.12 18.25 -25.51
C GLY A 350 -18.08 19.32 -25.84
N ASP A 351 -17.42 19.88 -24.81
CA ASP A 351 -16.35 20.84 -25.05
C ASP A 351 -15.08 20.16 -25.59
N ARG A 352 -14.28 20.97 -26.28
CA ARG A 352 -12.94 20.59 -26.73
C ARG A 352 -11.90 21.22 -25.80
N LEU A 353 -11.34 20.43 -24.89
CA LEU A 353 -10.39 20.88 -23.88
C LEU A 353 -8.96 20.81 -24.40
N PRO A 354 -8.25 21.96 -24.57
CA PRO A 354 -6.84 21.97 -24.90
C PRO A 354 -6.00 21.59 -23.66
N VAL A 355 -5.12 20.61 -23.82
CA VAL A 355 -4.27 20.10 -22.74
C VAL A 355 -2.81 19.99 -23.15
N THR A 356 -1.93 20.17 -22.17
CA THR A 356 -0.48 20.04 -22.31
C THR A 356 0.08 19.15 -21.21
N ILE A 357 1.32 18.69 -21.38
CA ILE A 357 2.09 17.94 -20.39
C ILE A 357 3.58 18.25 -20.55
N THR A 358 4.30 18.35 -19.45
CA THR A 358 5.74 18.49 -19.52
C THR A 358 6.44 17.17 -19.82
N PRO A 359 7.51 17.15 -20.66
CA PRO A 359 8.17 15.91 -21.06
C PRO A 359 8.71 15.07 -19.89
N GLU A 360 9.04 15.70 -18.75
CA GLU A 360 9.54 15.02 -17.54
C GLU A 360 8.49 14.12 -16.89
N HIS A 361 7.21 14.32 -17.19
CA HIS A 361 6.09 13.52 -16.67
C HIS A 361 5.61 12.43 -17.64
N LEU A 362 6.34 12.22 -18.73
CA LEU A 362 6.07 11.13 -19.66
C LEU A 362 6.76 9.85 -19.20
N HIS A 363 6.03 8.75 -19.22
CA HIS A 363 6.54 7.42 -18.95
C HIS A 363 6.46 6.57 -20.20
N ILE A 364 7.49 5.79 -20.48
CA ILE A 364 7.51 4.89 -21.65
C ILE A 364 7.72 3.46 -21.15
N PHE A 365 6.88 2.59 -21.65
CA PHE A 365 6.95 1.16 -21.36
C PHE A 365 7.05 0.36 -22.66
N ASP A 366 7.81 -0.70 -22.59
CA ASP A 366 7.80 -1.72 -23.63
C ASP A 366 6.44 -2.42 -23.65
N SER A 367 5.78 -2.46 -24.81
CA SER A 367 4.43 -3.00 -24.89
C SER A 367 4.37 -4.51 -24.76
N ASP A 368 5.46 -5.23 -25.08
CA ASP A 368 5.51 -6.69 -25.02
C ASP A 368 5.86 -7.20 -23.62
N THR A 369 6.85 -6.61 -22.99
CA THR A 369 7.30 -7.01 -21.65
C THR A 369 6.59 -6.28 -20.52
N GLY A 370 5.99 -5.13 -20.81
CA GLY A 370 5.39 -4.24 -19.82
C GLY A 370 6.40 -3.46 -18.98
N ASN A 371 7.71 -3.61 -19.22
CA ASN A 371 8.74 -2.96 -18.42
C ASN A 371 8.95 -1.50 -18.83
N ARG A 372 9.30 -0.66 -17.84
CA ARG A 372 9.66 0.73 -18.07
C ARG A 372 10.95 0.85 -18.85
N LEU A 373 10.99 1.79 -19.81
CA LEU A 373 12.13 2.05 -20.67
C LEU A 373 12.87 3.36 -20.32
N ASN A 374 12.28 4.30 -19.55
CA ASN A 374 12.83 5.63 -19.22
C ASN A 374 13.05 5.90 -17.74
#